data_baf3abdec7db9e22eff9c83e6d4336d3
#
_entry.id   baf3abdec7db9e22eff9c83e6d4336d3
#
_cell.length_a   1.000
_cell.length_b   1.000
_cell.length_c   1.000
_cell.angle_alpha   90.00
_cell.angle_beta   90.00
_cell.angle_gamma   90.00
#
_symmetry.space_group_name_H-M   'P 1'
#
loop_
_entity.id
_entity.type
_entity.pdbx_description
1 polymer ?
#
loop_
_entity_poly.entity_id
_entity_poly.type
_entity_poly.pdbx_seq_one_letter_code
_entity_poly.pdbx_strand_id
1 'polypeptide(L)'
;MHTVLESRSKTVTIGHDQPFCVIGERINPTGRKAFSEELRSGDLSRVREDAIAQAEAGADLLDVNAGIPLVDESELLKDMLRVVQEVTDVPICIDSSVIEALEAGLSVYEGKALVNSVTGEDERLEEILPLVAKHGAAVIGLANDETGIPETPQQRLDIARKIVSAAGDHGIPPRVEREESVKHAHGSRVAV
;
A
#
# COMPACT_ATOMS: atom_id res chain seq x y z
N MET A 1 0.08 -15.73 12.43
CA MET A 1 -0.26 -15.51 11.01
C MET A 1 0.46 -14.27 10.55
N HIS A 2 1.15 -14.30 9.40
CA HIS A 2 2.09 -13.24 9.02
C HIS A 2 1.86 -12.78 7.59
N THR A 3 1.99 -11.48 7.32
CA THR A 3 2.13 -10.93 5.98
C THR A 3 3.61 -10.70 5.73
N VAL A 4 4.15 -11.37 4.71
CA VAL A 4 5.54 -11.23 4.29
C VAL A 4 5.61 -10.31 3.10
N LEU A 5 6.46 -9.28 3.18
CA LEU A 5 6.75 -8.31 2.14
C LEU A 5 8.24 -8.39 1.82
N GLU A 6 8.57 -8.19 0.55
CA GLU A 6 9.94 -8.41 0.09
C GLU A 6 10.38 -7.30 -0.88
N SER A 7 11.60 -6.86 -0.72
CA SER A 7 12.36 -6.16 -1.77
C SER A 7 13.33 -7.14 -2.43
N ARG A 8 14.25 -6.65 -3.24
CA ARG A 8 15.34 -7.48 -3.82
C ARG A 8 16.21 -8.18 -2.79
N SER A 9 16.37 -7.60 -1.59
CA SER A 9 17.36 -8.06 -0.60
C SER A 9 16.86 -8.09 0.84
N LYS A 10 15.69 -7.49 1.13
CA LYS A 10 15.13 -7.40 2.48
C LYS A 10 13.74 -8.01 2.54
N THR A 11 13.48 -8.73 3.62
CA THR A 11 12.15 -9.27 3.94
C THR A 11 11.65 -8.59 5.21
N VAL A 12 10.39 -8.16 5.18
CA VAL A 12 9.67 -7.62 6.35
C VAL A 12 8.46 -8.49 6.61
N THR A 13 8.26 -8.86 7.87
CA THR A 13 7.13 -9.68 8.29
C THR A 13 6.25 -8.87 9.23
N ILE A 14 4.98 -8.72 8.87
CA ILE A 14 3.96 -8.07 9.71
C ILE A 14 3.13 -9.15 10.40
N GLY A 15 2.95 -9.05 11.71
CA GLY A 15 2.20 -10.01 12.49
C GLY A 15 2.17 -9.63 13.97
N HIS A 16 1.24 -10.21 14.76
CA HIS A 16 1.07 -9.85 16.18
C HIS A 16 2.24 -10.24 17.08
N ASP A 17 2.98 -11.26 16.67
CA ASP A 17 4.16 -11.77 17.35
C ASP A 17 5.47 -11.21 16.77
N GLN A 18 5.34 -10.24 15.86
CA GLN A 18 6.45 -9.54 15.22
C GLN A 18 6.61 -8.13 15.83
N PRO A 19 7.80 -7.52 15.72
CA PRO A 19 7.99 -6.12 16.06
C PRO A 19 7.02 -5.20 15.34
N PHE A 20 6.76 -4.04 15.91
CA PHE A 20 5.94 -3.01 15.28
C PHE A 20 6.58 -2.58 13.95
N CYS A 21 5.81 -2.63 12.86
CA CYS A 21 6.26 -2.27 11.52
C CYS A 21 5.93 -0.79 11.24
N VAL A 22 6.96 -0.02 10.91
CA VAL A 22 6.84 1.41 10.57
C VAL A 22 6.85 1.60 9.07
N ILE A 23 5.79 2.20 8.53
CA ILE A 23 5.72 2.60 7.12
C ILE A 23 6.01 4.09 7.04
N GLY A 24 7.09 4.46 6.36
CA GLY A 24 7.46 5.84 6.09
C GLY A 24 6.61 6.42 4.96
N GLU A 25 5.88 7.51 5.22
CA GLU A 25 4.87 8.10 4.30
C GLU A 25 5.30 9.49 3.79
N ARG A 26 6.61 9.73 3.65
CA ARG A 26 7.11 11.05 3.25
C ARG A 26 7.09 11.26 1.73
N ILE A 27 7.14 10.18 0.94
CA ILE A 27 7.13 10.22 -0.52
C ILE A 27 5.67 10.31 -1.01
N ASN A 28 5.00 11.39 -0.62
CA ASN A 28 3.62 11.69 -0.95
C ASN A 28 3.48 13.20 -1.24
N PRO A 29 3.08 13.60 -2.48
CA PRO A 29 2.95 15.00 -2.86
C PRO A 29 1.74 15.72 -2.25
N THR A 30 0.80 15.00 -1.63
CA THR A 30 -0.42 15.57 -1.05
C THR A 30 -0.08 16.62 0.01
N GLY A 31 -0.56 17.86 -0.20
CA GLY A 31 -0.28 18.99 0.69
C GLY A 31 1.14 19.57 0.60
N ARG A 32 2.03 19.02 -0.23
CA ARG A 32 3.43 19.42 -0.40
C ARG A 32 3.64 20.12 -1.75
N LYS A 33 3.25 21.39 -1.86
CA LYS A 33 3.29 22.16 -3.12
C LYS A 33 4.65 22.15 -3.81
N ALA A 34 5.74 22.39 -3.08
CA ALA A 34 7.09 22.40 -3.65
C ALA A 34 7.45 21.02 -4.24
N PHE A 35 7.15 19.95 -3.51
CA PHE A 35 7.39 18.58 -3.98
C PHE A 35 6.57 18.26 -5.23
N SER A 36 5.30 18.68 -5.28
CA SER A 36 4.46 18.52 -6.47
C SER A 36 5.01 19.23 -7.69
N GLU A 37 5.61 20.43 -7.54
CA GLU A 37 6.23 21.16 -8.64
C GLU A 37 7.54 20.51 -9.11
N GLU A 38 8.37 20.01 -8.19
CA GLU A 38 9.57 19.23 -8.50
C GLU A 38 9.21 18.02 -9.35
N LEU A 39 8.22 17.22 -8.90
CA LEU A 39 7.74 16.06 -9.65
C LEU A 39 7.17 16.41 -11.05
N ARG A 40 6.42 17.51 -11.18
CA ARG A 40 5.94 17.99 -12.48
C ARG A 40 7.05 18.38 -13.44
N SER A 41 8.18 18.85 -12.92
CA SER A 41 9.36 19.18 -13.74
C SER A 41 10.22 17.97 -14.07
N GLY A 42 9.88 16.78 -13.54
CA GLY A 42 10.67 15.55 -13.67
C GLY A 42 11.85 15.47 -12.69
N ASP A 43 11.89 16.35 -11.68
CA ASP A 43 12.92 16.28 -10.65
C ASP A 43 12.55 15.30 -9.54
N LEU A 44 13.26 14.18 -9.50
CA LEU A 44 13.09 13.10 -8.52
C LEU A 44 14.13 13.16 -7.39
N SER A 45 14.91 14.23 -7.28
CA SER A 45 15.95 14.37 -6.26
C SER A 45 15.39 14.23 -4.85
N ARG A 46 14.23 14.85 -4.58
CA ARG A 46 13.56 14.75 -3.27
C ARG A 46 12.98 13.36 -2.98
N VAL A 47 12.55 12.62 -4.01
CA VAL A 47 12.15 11.22 -3.83
C VAL A 47 13.32 10.41 -3.30
N ARG A 48 14.51 10.59 -3.88
CA ARG A 48 15.76 9.96 -3.45
C ARG A 48 16.14 10.35 -2.02
N GLU A 49 16.11 11.64 -1.71
CA GLU A 49 16.44 12.17 -0.38
C GLU A 49 15.48 11.65 0.69
N ASP A 50 14.16 11.76 0.45
CA ASP A 50 13.13 11.30 1.40
C ASP A 50 13.19 9.78 1.59
N ALA A 51 13.52 8.99 0.54
CA ALA A 51 13.66 7.54 0.64
C ALA A 51 14.85 7.16 1.55
N ILE A 52 16.02 7.73 1.31
CA ILE A 52 17.22 7.48 2.12
C ILE A 52 16.98 7.89 3.57
N ALA A 53 16.47 9.11 3.79
CA ALA A 53 16.27 9.63 5.13
C ALA A 53 15.28 8.80 5.96
N GLN A 54 14.19 8.31 5.36
CA GLN A 54 13.22 7.45 6.05
C GLN A 54 13.80 6.07 6.35
N ALA A 55 14.55 5.48 5.42
CA ALA A 55 15.21 4.18 5.64
C ALA A 55 16.26 4.28 6.77
N GLU A 56 17.08 5.35 6.78
CA GLU A 56 18.06 5.61 7.84
C GLU A 56 17.40 5.90 9.20
N ALA A 57 16.22 6.50 9.20
CA ALA A 57 15.42 6.72 10.41
C ALA A 57 14.76 5.44 10.94
N GLY A 58 14.88 4.31 10.24
CA GLY A 58 14.40 3.00 10.68
C GLY A 58 12.99 2.65 10.18
N ALA A 59 12.53 3.24 9.08
CA ALA A 59 11.32 2.77 8.42
C ALA A 59 11.50 1.33 7.91
N ASP A 60 10.51 0.48 8.16
CA ASP A 60 10.51 -0.91 7.68
C ASP A 60 10.01 -1.00 6.24
N LEU A 61 9.07 -0.15 5.86
CA LEU A 61 8.55 0.04 4.52
C LEU A 61 8.54 1.52 4.14
N LEU A 62 8.50 1.81 2.84
CA LEU A 62 8.27 3.16 2.32
C LEU A 62 6.98 3.19 1.50
N ASP A 63 6.06 4.07 1.86
CA ASP A 63 4.86 4.36 1.08
C ASP A 63 5.21 5.37 -0.03
N VAL A 64 4.81 5.05 -1.27
CA VAL A 64 5.11 5.86 -2.46
C VAL A 64 3.82 6.18 -3.19
N ASN A 65 3.49 7.48 -3.22
CA ASN A 65 2.34 8.04 -3.89
C ASN A 65 2.77 9.06 -4.95
N ALA A 66 2.22 8.94 -6.17
CA ALA A 66 2.52 9.82 -7.30
C ALA A 66 1.31 10.70 -7.73
N GLY A 67 0.25 10.76 -6.93
CA GLY A 67 -1.00 11.43 -7.26
C GLY A 67 -0.88 12.95 -7.35
N ILE A 68 -0.59 13.45 -8.56
CA ILE A 68 -0.51 14.88 -8.86
C ILE A 68 -1.50 15.19 -9.99
N PRO A 69 -2.37 16.20 -9.86
CA PRO A 69 -3.29 16.58 -10.92
C PRO A 69 -2.55 16.94 -12.22
N LEU A 70 -3.10 16.47 -13.36
CA LEU A 70 -2.62 16.76 -14.71
C LEU A 70 -1.22 16.18 -15.05
N VAL A 71 -0.79 15.13 -14.35
CA VAL A 71 0.42 14.36 -14.66
C VAL A 71 0.01 12.93 -14.98
N ASP A 72 0.75 12.25 -15.84
CA ASP A 72 0.60 10.80 -16.06
C ASP A 72 1.12 10.08 -14.82
N GLU A 73 0.19 9.66 -13.96
CA GLU A 73 0.52 9.01 -12.68
C GLU A 73 1.22 7.67 -12.90
N SER A 74 0.88 6.95 -13.97
CA SER A 74 1.45 5.64 -14.27
C SER A 74 2.96 5.73 -14.57
N GLU A 75 3.36 6.68 -15.40
CA GLU A 75 4.77 6.88 -15.71
C GLU A 75 5.53 7.47 -14.51
N LEU A 76 4.94 8.47 -13.84
CA LEU A 76 5.58 9.08 -12.67
C LEU A 76 5.80 8.06 -11.55
N LEU A 77 4.80 7.23 -11.24
CA LEU A 77 4.90 6.21 -10.18
C LEU A 77 6.00 5.19 -10.50
N LYS A 78 6.10 4.73 -11.76
CA LYS A 78 7.19 3.83 -12.19
C LYS A 78 8.56 4.45 -11.94
N ASP A 79 8.73 5.71 -12.33
CA ASP A 79 10.03 6.38 -12.19
C ASP A 79 10.38 6.62 -10.73
N MET A 80 9.41 7.02 -9.90
CA MET A 80 9.61 7.14 -8.45
C MET A 80 9.98 5.81 -7.82
N LEU A 81 9.29 4.70 -8.17
CA LEU A 81 9.59 3.36 -7.65
C LEU A 81 10.99 2.89 -8.04
N ARG A 82 11.42 3.15 -9.29
CA ARG A 82 12.80 2.84 -9.73
C ARG A 82 13.83 3.57 -8.87
N VAL A 83 13.63 4.90 -8.67
CA VAL A 83 14.52 5.70 -7.83
C VAL A 83 14.59 5.18 -6.40
N VAL A 84 13.45 4.83 -5.80
CA VAL A 84 13.42 4.29 -4.42
C VAL A 84 14.16 2.95 -4.35
N GLN A 85 13.92 2.04 -5.31
CA GLN A 85 14.60 0.73 -5.37
C GLN A 85 16.11 0.82 -5.66
N GLU A 86 16.59 1.93 -6.27
CA GLU A 86 18.02 2.17 -6.46
C GLU A 86 18.73 2.57 -5.16
N VAL A 87 18.07 3.29 -4.27
CA VAL A 87 18.71 3.94 -3.13
C VAL A 87 18.44 3.27 -1.79
N THR A 88 17.44 2.40 -1.72
CA THR A 88 17.13 1.63 -0.51
C THR A 88 16.82 0.18 -0.83
N ASP A 89 16.92 -0.68 0.18
CA ASP A 89 16.48 -2.07 0.12
C ASP A 89 15.19 -2.33 0.93
N VAL A 90 14.53 -1.26 1.39
CA VAL A 90 13.26 -1.38 2.15
C VAL A 90 12.13 -1.76 1.20
N PRO A 91 11.26 -2.73 1.55
CA PRO A 91 10.07 -3.02 0.77
C PRO A 91 9.14 -1.81 0.63
N ILE A 92 8.39 -1.76 -0.48
CA ILE A 92 7.57 -0.60 -0.83
C ILE A 92 6.08 -0.91 -0.66
N CYS A 93 5.36 0.08 -0.13
CA CYS A 93 3.92 0.22 -0.16
C CYS A 93 3.58 1.12 -1.35
N ILE A 94 2.87 0.60 -2.34
CA ILE A 94 2.47 1.32 -3.55
C ILE A 94 1.10 1.93 -3.30
N ASP A 95 1.03 3.27 -3.24
CA ASP A 95 -0.20 4.02 -2.92
C ASP A 95 -0.73 4.72 -4.17
N SER A 96 -1.82 4.22 -4.70
CA SER A 96 -2.58 4.86 -5.76
C SER A 96 -4.05 4.41 -5.77
N SER A 97 -4.94 5.31 -6.15
CA SER A 97 -6.33 5.01 -6.47
C SER A 97 -6.58 4.75 -7.96
N VAL A 98 -5.57 4.97 -8.81
CA VAL A 98 -5.64 4.79 -10.26
C VAL A 98 -5.16 3.39 -10.61
N ILE A 99 -6.01 2.59 -11.24
CA ILE A 99 -5.74 1.17 -11.53
C ILE A 99 -4.53 1.01 -12.46
N GLU A 100 -4.45 1.82 -13.50
CA GLU A 100 -3.35 1.82 -14.47
C GLU A 100 -2.02 2.17 -13.79
N ALA A 101 -2.04 3.08 -12.82
CA ALA A 101 -0.85 3.44 -12.05
C ALA A 101 -0.43 2.32 -11.10
N LEU A 102 -1.38 1.66 -10.43
CA LEU A 102 -1.08 0.47 -9.61
C LEU A 102 -0.46 -0.65 -10.46
N GLU A 103 -1.05 -0.96 -11.62
CA GLU A 103 -0.51 -1.99 -12.52
C GLU A 103 0.88 -1.62 -13.02
N ALA A 104 1.08 -0.36 -13.42
CA ALA A 104 2.36 0.15 -13.86
C ALA A 104 3.43 0.04 -12.75
N GLY A 105 3.09 0.47 -11.54
CA GLY A 105 3.97 0.37 -10.38
C GLY A 105 4.34 -1.06 -10.03
N LEU A 106 3.35 -1.94 -9.94
CA LEU A 106 3.55 -3.37 -9.67
C LEU A 106 4.41 -4.05 -10.73
N SER A 107 4.33 -3.61 -11.99
CA SER A 107 5.10 -4.18 -13.11
C SER A 107 6.61 -3.92 -13.02
N VAL A 108 7.04 -2.87 -12.33
CA VAL A 108 8.45 -2.48 -12.17
C VAL A 108 9.03 -2.77 -10.79
N TYR A 109 8.18 -3.23 -9.87
CA TYR A 109 8.63 -3.55 -8.54
C TYR A 109 9.27 -4.94 -8.47
N GLU A 110 10.44 -5.02 -7.84
CA GLU A 110 11.18 -6.26 -7.66
C GLU A 110 11.03 -6.79 -6.24
N GLY A 111 10.16 -7.78 -6.05
CA GLY A 111 9.84 -8.38 -4.76
C GLY A 111 8.34 -8.57 -4.56
N LYS A 112 7.89 -8.56 -3.31
CA LYS A 112 6.49 -8.63 -2.92
C LYS A 112 6.05 -7.31 -2.31
N ALA A 113 5.38 -6.47 -3.11
CA ALA A 113 4.87 -5.16 -2.68
C ALA A 113 3.68 -5.27 -1.71
N LEU A 114 3.43 -4.17 -1.00
CA LEU A 114 2.17 -3.90 -0.33
C LEU A 114 1.38 -2.88 -1.17
N VAL A 115 0.12 -3.15 -1.49
CA VAL A 115 -0.76 -2.20 -2.17
C VAL A 115 -1.57 -1.42 -1.15
N ASN A 116 -1.61 -0.11 -1.24
CA ASN A 116 -2.42 0.80 -0.42
C ASN A 116 -3.43 1.51 -1.34
N SER A 117 -4.69 1.17 -1.32
CA SER A 117 -5.43 0.17 -0.57
C SER A 117 -6.64 -0.31 -1.40
N VAL A 118 -7.30 -1.35 -0.96
CA VAL A 118 -8.61 -1.74 -1.47
C VAL A 118 -9.70 -1.42 -0.44
N THR A 119 -10.84 -0.90 -0.89
CA THR A 119 -12.04 -0.69 -0.06
C THR A 119 -13.02 -1.85 -0.20
N GLY A 120 -14.09 -1.86 0.60
CA GLY A 120 -15.17 -2.84 0.50
C GLY A 120 -16.18 -2.56 -0.61
N GLU A 121 -15.96 -1.55 -1.46
CA GLU A 121 -16.76 -1.26 -2.64
C GLU A 121 -16.59 -2.38 -3.68
N ASP A 122 -17.72 -2.89 -4.22
CA ASP A 122 -17.69 -4.04 -5.15
C ASP A 122 -16.79 -3.76 -6.36
N GLU A 123 -16.93 -2.57 -6.98
CA GLU A 123 -16.13 -2.15 -8.12
C GLU A 123 -14.62 -2.16 -7.80
N ARG A 124 -14.23 -1.63 -6.64
CA ARG A 124 -12.83 -1.58 -6.23
C ARG A 124 -12.24 -2.95 -5.92
N LEU A 125 -13.03 -3.86 -5.34
CA LEU A 125 -12.64 -5.24 -5.12
C LEU A 125 -12.39 -5.96 -6.46
N GLU A 126 -13.29 -5.79 -7.44
CA GLU A 126 -13.18 -6.42 -8.76
C GLU A 126 -12.02 -5.87 -9.59
N GLU A 127 -11.61 -4.62 -9.40
CA GLU A 127 -10.50 -3.99 -10.12
C GLU A 127 -9.12 -4.28 -9.49
N ILE A 128 -9.01 -4.15 -8.17
CA ILE A 128 -7.71 -4.18 -7.48
C ILE A 128 -7.26 -5.61 -7.16
N LEU A 129 -8.15 -6.48 -6.66
CA LEU A 129 -7.75 -7.81 -6.22
C LEU A 129 -7.16 -8.69 -7.33
N PRO A 130 -7.65 -8.66 -8.59
CA PRO A 130 -6.99 -9.36 -9.69
C PRO A 130 -5.54 -8.89 -9.94
N LEU A 131 -5.26 -7.59 -9.81
CA LEU A 131 -3.90 -7.05 -9.94
C LEU A 131 -3.00 -7.52 -8.80
N VAL A 132 -3.49 -7.45 -7.56
CA VAL A 132 -2.78 -7.95 -6.38
C VAL A 132 -2.41 -9.42 -6.55
N ALA A 133 -3.38 -10.26 -6.98
CA ALA A 133 -3.17 -11.67 -7.23
C ALA A 133 -2.17 -11.92 -8.37
N LYS A 134 -2.31 -11.22 -9.50
CA LYS A 134 -1.44 -11.31 -10.68
C LYS A 134 0.02 -11.06 -10.33
N HIS A 135 0.29 -10.08 -9.48
CA HIS A 135 1.65 -9.69 -9.09
C HIS A 135 2.13 -10.34 -7.77
N GLY A 136 1.30 -11.20 -7.14
CA GLY A 136 1.63 -11.84 -5.88
C GLY A 136 1.86 -10.86 -4.72
N ALA A 137 1.31 -9.66 -4.83
CA ALA A 137 1.44 -8.62 -3.82
C ALA A 137 0.58 -8.91 -2.58
N ALA A 138 0.79 -8.14 -1.51
CA ALA A 138 -0.16 -8.03 -0.41
C ALA A 138 -0.97 -6.73 -0.57
N VAL A 139 -2.10 -6.61 0.13
CA VAL A 139 -2.96 -5.43 0.05
C VAL A 139 -3.46 -5.00 1.43
N ILE A 140 -3.59 -3.70 1.64
CA ILE A 140 -4.27 -3.12 2.81
C ILE A 140 -5.76 -3.07 2.50
N GLY A 141 -6.58 -3.76 3.31
CA GLY A 141 -8.03 -3.61 3.28
C GLY A 141 -8.46 -2.42 4.13
N LEU A 142 -9.10 -1.42 3.52
CA LEU A 142 -9.68 -0.28 4.21
C LEU A 142 -11.17 -0.54 4.42
N ALA A 143 -11.57 -0.74 5.69
CA ALA A 143 -12.93 -1.15 6.04
C ALA A 143 -13.94 0.01 5.95
N ASN A 144 -14.15 0.50 4.73
CA ASN A 144 -15.22 1.38 4.28
C ASN A 144 -15.77 0.86 2.95
N ASP A 145 -16.98 1.24 2.58
CA ASP A 145 -17.69 0.79 1.37
C ASP A 145 -18.49 1.93 0.73
N GLU A 146 -19.42 1.61 -0.16
CA GLU A 146 -20.29 2.55 -0.88
C GLU A 146 -21.10 3.44 0.07
N THR A 147 -21.30 3.01 1.31
CA THR A 147 -22.01 3.81 2.34
C THR A 147 -21.10 4.79 3.08
N GLY A 148 -19.78 4.69 2.84
CA GLY A 148 -18.76 5.53 3.45
C GLY A 148 -18.06 4.87 4.63
N ILE A 149 -17.64 5.69 5.60
CA ILE A 149 -16.95 5.22 6.80
C ILE A 149 -17.96 4.64 7.79
N PRO A 150 -17.83 3.36 8.19
CA PRO A 150 -18.77 2.73 9.11
C PRO A 150 -18.76 3.39 10.50
N GLU A 151 -19.95 3.64 11.02
CA GLU A 151 -20.14 4.28 12.34
C GLU A 151 -20.06 3.28 13.49
N THR A 152 -20.31 1.99 13.24
CA THR A 152 -20.34 0.95 14.27
C THR A 152 -19.24 -0.10 14.07
N PRO A 153 -18.77 -0.74 15.18
CA PRO A 153 -17.83 -1.85 15.08
C PRO A 153 -18.36 -3.02 14.24
N GLN A 154 -19.67 -3.29 14.29
CA GLN A 154 -20.27 -4.39 13.54
C GLN A 154 -20.22 -4.13 12.03
N GLN A 155 -20.60 -2.92 11.59
CA GLN A 155 -20.50 -2.54 10.17
C GLN A 155 -19.06 -2.67 9.66
N ARG A 156 -18.08 -2.20 10.45
CA ARG A 156 -16.65 -2.31 10.12
C ARG A 156 -16.21 -3.76 9.97
N LEU A 157 -16.65 -4.63 10.89
CA LEU A 157 -16.34 -6.05 10.83
C LEU A 157 -16.94 -6.72 9.59
N ASP A 158 -18.17 -6.36 9.23
CA ASP A 158 -18.86 -6.93 8.08
C ASP A 158 -18.17 -6.52 6.76
N ILE A 159 -17.74 -5.26 6.64
CA ILE A 159 -16.95 -4.77 5.51
C ILE A 159 -15.58 -5.49 5.45
N ALA A 160 -14.89 -5.61 6.58
CA ALA A 160 -13.62 -6.33 6.63
C ALA A 160 -13.77 -7.80 6.20
N ARG A 161 -14.85 -8.48 6.62
CA ARG A 161 -15.17 -9.85 6.17
C ARG A 161 -15.42 -9.93 4.67
N LYS A 162 -16.14 -8.96 4.12
CA LYS A 162 -16.39 -8.85 2.66
C LYS A 162 -15.06 -8.76 1.90
N ILE A 163 -14.16 -7.85 2.30
CA ILE A 163 -12.84 -7.69 1.68
C ILE A 163 -12.04 -8.99 1.75
N VAL A 164 -11.98 -9.62 2.92
CA VAL A 164 -11.24 -10.88 3.13
C VAL A 164 -11.81 -12.02 2.29
N SER A 165 -13.16 -12.12 2.20
CA SER A 165 -13.81 -13.15 1.36
C SER A 165 -13.46 -12.94 -0.11
N ALA A 166 -13.61 -11.72 -0.62
CA ALA A 166 -13.27 -11.38 -1.99
C ALA A 166 -11.79 -11.65 -2.31
N ALA A 167 -10.88 -11.30 -1.41
CA ALA A 167 -9.46 -11.61 -1.55
C ALA A 167 -9.22 -13.13 -1.66
N GLY A 168 -9.91 -13.93 -0.85
CA GLY A 168 -9.87 -15.39 -0.93
C GLY A 168 -10.34 -15.94 -2.27
N ASP A 169 -11.41 -15.38 -2.84
CA ASP A 169 -11.95 -15.78 -4.15
C ASP A 169 -10.96 -15.50 -5.30
N HIS A 170 -10.08 -14.51 -5.13
CA HIS A 170 -8.97 -14.21 -6.05
C HIS A 170 -7.67 -14.96 -5.73
N GLY A 171 -7.69 -15.92 -4.79
CA GLY A 171 -6.52 -16.72 -4.43
C GLY A 171 -5.48 -15.96 -3.58
N ILE A 172 -5.83 -14.79 -3.06
CA ILE A 172 -5.01 -14.06 -2.09
C ILE A 172 -5.32 -14.69 -0.73
N PRO A 173 -4.34 -15.36 -0.07
CA PRO A 173 -4.63 -16.08 1.17
C PRO A 173 -5.00 -15.08 2.27
N PRO A 174 -6.21 -15.18 2.85
CA PRO A 174 -6.62 -14.30 3.93
C PRO A 174 -5.74 -14.55 5.15
N ARG A 175 -5.17 -13.50 5.71
CA ARG A 175 -4.44 -13.55 6.97
C ARG A 175 -5.28 -12.90 8.06
N VAL A 176 -6.45 -13.50 8.32
CA VAL A 176 -7.42 -13.01 9.31
C VAL A 176 -6.94 -13.36 10.71
N GLU A 177 -6.93 -12.37 11.56
CA GLU A 177 -6.81 -12.53 12.99
C GLU A 177 -8.07 -13.15 13.58
N ARG A 178 -7.92 -13.94 14.66
CA ARG A 178 -9.07 -14.44 15.40
C ARG A 178 -9.94 -13.28 15.91
N GLU A 179 -11.24 -13.49 15.99
CA GLU A 179 -12.25 -12.49 16.44
C GLU A 179 -11.92 -11.75 17.75
N GLU A 180 -11.03 -12.29 18.58
CA GLU A 180 -10.63 -11.66 19.85
C GLU A 180 -9.75 -10.41 19.68
N SER A 181 -9.01 -10.28 18.56
CA SER A 181 -8.10 -9.15 18.30
C SER A 181 -8.81 -7.90 17.81
N VAL A 182 -9.99 -8.05 17.21
CA VAL A 182 -10.76 -6.95 16.59
C VAL A 182 -11.35 -6.00 17.64
N LYS A 183 -11.48 -6.44 18.89
CA LYS A 183 -12.09 -5.65 19.98
C LYS A 183 -11.29 -4.43 20.42
N HIS A 184 -10.02 -4.31 20.05
CA HIS A 184 -9.13 -3.24 20.52
C HIS A 184 -8.48 -2.39 19.42
N ALA A 185 -8.74 -2.69 18.15
CA ALA A 185 -8.17 -1.90 17.04
C ALA A 185 -8.99 -0.62 16.81
N HIS A 186 -8.52 0.50 17.33
CA HIS A 186 -9.01 1.85 17.02
C HIS A 186 -8.52 2.33 15.63
N GLY A 187 -7.97 1.46 14.83
CA GLY A 187 -7.49 1.72 13.48
C GLY A 187 -8.29 0.98 12.41
N SER A 188 -8.54 1.63 11.29
CA SER A 188 -9.42 1.14 10.22
C SER A 188 -8.72 0.22 9.21
N ARG A 189 -7.52 -0.26 9.45
CA ARG A 189 -6.70 -0.98 8.47
C ARG A 189 -6.46 -2.43 8.87
N VAL A 190 -6.73 -3.33 7.93
CA VAL A 190 -6.39 -4.76 8.02
C VAL A 190 -5.47 -5.09 6.86
N ALA A 191 -4.28 -5.64 7.11
CA ALA A 191 -3.43 -6.15 6.03
C ALA A 191 -3.89 -7.56 5.64
N VAL A 192 -4.13 -7.80 4.37
CA VAL A 192 -4.56 -9.09 3.79
C VAL A 192 -3.46 -9.65 2.89
#